data_a7d6c7eefe6c9a9329ec5c642e42f0c2
#
_entry.id   a7d6c7eefe6c9a9329ec5c642e42f0c2
#
_cell.length_a   1.000
_cell.length_b   1.000
_cell.length_c   1.000
_cell.angle_alpha   90.00
_cell.angle_beta   90.00
_cell.angle_gamma   90.00
#
_symmetry.space_group_name_H-M   'P 1'
#
loop_
_entity.id
_entity.type
_entity.pdbx_description
1 polymer ?
#
loop_
_entity_poly.entity_id
_entity_poly.type
_entity_poly.pdbx_seq_one_letter_code
_entity_poly.pdbx_strand_id
1 'polypeptide(L)'
;MSKYAVTTGIQNAPVKTVLYGPEGIGKSTFASYFPDPVFIDTEGGTKRLNVKRLPQPTSWAMLLDEVAEVRKGNVPCSTLVIDTADWAERLCIQAVCARAKVNGIEDFGYGKGYTYVKEEFGKLLDALEEVLQAGHNVVVLAHAAITKFEQPDAVGNYDRWSMKTSKQVAPLLREWCDLLLFANYKTVVEKAGSSPNAKNKASGGKRVLYTTHHACWDAKNRFDLPEEVPFDYASIAHCLPGGSAPAATQTPVQHAPAPAPQPKHQPDADILPTPQAQPEPPREEVPKALLTPDLVALGVPEKLAPLMSANNVTPEELQHVVGEVLDYRLCM
;
A
#
# COMPACT_ATOMS: atom_id res chain seq x y z
N MET A 1 34.88 1.44 34.54
CA MET A 1 33.54 1.94 34.20
C MET A 1 33.39 1.88 32.68
N SER A 2 32.22 1.48 32.16
CA SER A 2 31.98 1.46 30.71
C SER A 2 32.02 2.88 30.16
N LYS A 3 32.63 3.06 28.96
CA LYS A 3 32.65 4.32 28.20
C LYS A 3 31.26 4.66 27.66
N TYR A 4 30.38 3.68 27.52
CA TYR A 4 29.07 3.81 26.92
C TYR A 4 28.00 3.49 27.97
N ALA A 5 26.93 4.34 27.99
CA ALA A 5 25.77 4.09 28.84
C ALA A 5 24.89 3.00 28.19
N VAL A 6 24.37 2.10 29.02
CA VAL A 6 23.36 1.11 28.59
C VAL A 6 22.02 1.60 29.03
N THR A 7 21.09 1.69 28.08
CA THR A 7 19.67 2.05 28.31
C THR A 7 18.80 0.80 28.23
N THR A 8 17.71 0.76 29.00
CA THR A 8 16.75 -0.36 29.02
C THR A 8 15.33 0.17 28.94
N GLY A 9 14.40 -0.65 28.45
CA GLY A 9 12.99 -0.32 28.36
C GLY A 9 12.61 0.49 27.09
N ILE A 10 11.32 0.80 26.97
CA ILE A 10 10.77 1.60 25.87
C ILE A 10 11.20 3.05 26.08
N GLN A 11 11.76 3.66 25.05
CA GLN A 11 12.16 5.06 25.08
C GLN A 11 11.03 5.93 24.50
N ASN A 12 10.64 6.96 25.24
CA ASN A 12 9.69 7.96 24.77
C ASN A 12 10.43 8.97 23.85
N ALA A 13 10.63 8.61 22.61
CA ALA A 13 11.38 9.36 21.62
C ALA A 13 10.46 9.85 20.48
N PRO A 14 10.85 10.93 19.76
CA PRO A 14 10.13 11.34 18.54
C PRO A 14 9.96 10.22 17.53
N VAL A 15 8.86 10.24 16.81
CA VAL A 15 8.43 9.14 15.92
C VAL A 15 8.60 9.50 14.45
N LYS A 16 9.09 8.55 13.68
CA LYS A 16 9.19 8.58 12.22
C LYS A 16 7.94 7.96 11.59
N THR A 17 7.05 8.80 11.09
CA THR A 17 5.81 8.35 10.45
C THR A 17 5.86 8.57 8.95
N VAL A 18 5.57 7.54 8.18
CA VAL A 18 5.28 7.65 6.75
C VAL A 18 3.80 7.31 6.53
N LEU A 19 3.06 8.20 5.89
CA LEU A 19 1.66 8.01 5.53
C LEU A 19 1.51 8.11 4.03
N TYR A 20 1.09 7.03 3.38
CA TYR A 20 0.83 7.05 1.95
C TYR A 20 -0.59 6.59 1.62
N GLY A 21 -1.10 7.02 0.46
CA GLY A 21 -2.45 6.68 0.01
C GLY A 21 -2.84 7.44 -1.24
N PRO A 22 -4.01 7.13 -1.83
CA PRO A 22 -4.54 7.79 -3.01
C PRO A 22 -4.57 9.31 -2.88
N GLU A 23 -4.53 10.00 -4.01
CA GLU A 23 -4.75 11.44 -4.08
C GLU A 23 -6.13 11.79 -3.53
N GLY A 24 -6.24 12.93 -2.83
CA GLY A 24 -7.52 13.40 -2.27
C GLY A 24 -8.05 12.67 -1.04
N ILE A 25 -7.39 11.62 -0.53
CA ILE A 25 -7.87 10.90 0.67
C ILE A 25 -7.82 11.72 1.97
N GLY A 26 -7.04 12.80 1.99
CA GLY A 26 -6.95 13.71 3.12
C GLY A 26 -5.66 13.59 3.93
N LYS A 27 -4.54 13.13 3.33
CA LYS A 27 -3.24 12.97 4.00
C LYS A 27 -2.74 14.25 4.68
N SER A 28 -2.73 15.37 3.97
CA SER A 28 -2.30 16.68 4.51
C SER A 28 -3.18 17.13 5.67
N THR A 29 -4.51 16.94 5.57
CA THR A 29 -5.44 17.19 6.67
C THR A 29 -5.17 16.29 7.86
N PHE A 30 -4.89 15.02 7.66
CA PHE A 30 -4.51 14.10 8.73
C PHE A 30 -3.22 14.55 9.43
N ALA A 31 -2.20 14.94 8.67
CA ALA A 31 -0.93 15.43 9.22
C ALA A 31 -1.09 16.76 9.99
N SER A 32 -2.10 17.58 9.67
CA SER A 32 -2.37 18.82 10.37
C SER A 32 -2.83 18.65 11.83
N TYR A 33 -3.25 17.45 12.22
CA TYR A 33 -3.63 17.10 13.59
C TYR A 33 -2.46 16.64 14.47
N PHE A 34 -1.27 16.48 13.91
CA PHE A 34 -0.09 16.19 14.72
C PHE A 34 0.26 17.37 15.66
N PRO A 35 1.02 17.12 16.74
CA PRO A 35 1.41 18.18 17.67
C PRO A 35 2.20 19.29 16.98
N ASP A 36 1.69 20.53 17.02
CA ASP A 36 2.29 21.75 16.48
C ASP A 36 3.04 21.55 15.15
N PRO A 37 2.35 21.16 14.05
CA PRO A 37 2.97 20.75 12.80
C PRO A 37 3.43 21.98 12.00
N VAL A 38 4.62 21.86 11.38
CA VAL A 38 5.12 22.76 10.33
C VAL A 38 5.32 21.95 9.06
N PHE A 39 4.79 22.47 7.95
CA PHE A 39 4.82 21.81 6.65
C PHE A 39 5.94 22.37 5.77
N ILE A 40 6.69 21.49 5.14
CA ILE A 40 7.44 21.76 3.92
C ILE A 40 6.58 21.18 2.79
N ASP A 41 5.82 22.07 2.13
CA ASP A 41 4.87 21.72 1.09
C ASP A 41 5.56 21.71 -0.28
N THR A 42 6.06 20.55 -0.68
CA THR A 42 6.78 20.38 -1.95
C THR A 42 5.86 20.38 -3.17
N GLU A 43 4.57 20.04 -2.97
CA GLU A 43 3.55 19.97 -4.02
C GLU A 43 2.81 21.31 -4.22
N GLY A 44 2.66 22.11 -3.17
CA GLY A 44 1.86 23.33 -3.16
C GLY A 44 0.37 23.09 -2.86
N GLY A 45 0.03 21.94 -2.28
CA GLY A 45 -1.35 21.50 -2.00
C GLY A 45 -1.98 22.09 -0.74
N THR A 46 -1.17 22.58 0.21
CA THR A 46 -1.66 22.99 1.55
C THR A 46 -2.27 24.39 1.62
N LYS A 47 -2.31 25.14 0.52
CA LYS A 47 -2.74 26.57 0.50
C LYS A 47 -4.13 26.82 1.12
N ARG A 48 -5.01 25.82 1.14
CA ARG A 48 -6.35 25.90 1.72
C ARG A 48 -6.47 25.27 3.12
N LEU A 49 -5.36 24.79 3.69
CA LEU A 49 -5.30 24.29 5.06
C LEU A 49 -4.81 25.41 6.01
N ASN A 50 -5.41 25.48 7.18
CA ASN A 50 -4.92 26.38 8.24
C ASN A 50 -3.78 25.70 9.01
N VAL A 51 -2.55 25.77 8.45
CA VAL A 51 -1.35 25.16 9.00
C VAL A 51 -0.17 26.11 8.91
N LYS A 52 0.83 25.94 9.76
CA LYS A 52 2.13 26.57 9.62
C LYS A 52 2.86 25.90 8.45
N ARG A 53 3.46 26.69 7.58
CA ARG A 53 4.27 26.17 6.47
C ARG A 53 5.48 27.06 6.21
N LEU A 54 6.57 26.42 5.78
CA LEU A 54 7.71 27.11 5.19
C LEU A 54 7.40 27.50 3.73
N PRO A 55 8.17 28.39 3.10
CA PRO A 55 8.03 28.66 1.68
C PRO A 55 8.07 27.36 0.88
N GLN A 56 7.36 27.31 -0.25
CA GLN A 56 7.40 26.12 -1.10
C GLN A 56 8.81 25.97 -1.69
N PRO A 57 9.53 24.84 -1.44
CA PRO A 57 10.88 24.67 -1.95
C PRO A 57 10.89 24.56 -3.48
N THR A 58 11.70 25.36 -4.11
CA THR A 58 11.89 25.40 -5.57
C THR A 58 13.09 24.58 -6.03
N SER A 59 13.89 24.07 -5.08
CA SER A 59 15.07 23.26 -5.35
C SER A 59 15.32 22.26 -4.21
N TRP A 60 16.07 21.22 -4.52
CA TRP A 60 16.53 20.25 -3.53
C TRP A 60 17.38 20.88 -2.42
N ALA A 61 18.24 21.83 -2.77
CA ALA A 61 19.06 22.56 -1.79
C ALA A 61 18.20 23.36 -0.82
N MET A 62 17.15 24.03 -1.31
CA MET A 62 16.21 24.78 -0.46
C MET A 62 15.46 23.84 0.49
N LEU A 63 14.98 22.68 0.02
CA LEU A 63 14.34 21.68 0.86
C LEU A 63 15.25 21.24 2.01
N LEU A 64 16.52 20.93 1.72
CA LEU A 64 17.49 20.52 2.74
C LEU A 64 17.81 21.67 3.72
N ASP A 65 17.86 22.90 3.26
CA ASP A 65 18.07 24.07 4.11
C ASP A 65 16.89 24.30 5.04
N GLU A 66 15.65 24.19 4.56
CA GLU A 66 14.45 24.27 5.38
C GLU A 66 14.41 23.20 6.49
N VAL A 67 14.79 21.96 6.18
CA VAL A 67 14.94 20.89 7.17
C VAL A 67 16.02 21.26 8.20
N ALA A 68 17.13 21.84 7.75
CA ALA A 68 18.21 22.28 8.63
C ALA A 68 17.78 23.44 9.56
N GLU A 69 16.93 24.35 9.12
CA GLU A 69 16.38 25.43 9.95
C GLU A 69 15.48 24.89 11.08
N VAL A 70 14.66 23.87 10.78
CA VAL A 70 13.87 23.17 11.82
C VAL A 70 14.80 22.48 12.82
N ARG A 71 15.80 21.74 12.36
CA ARG A 71 16.80 21.07 13.22
C ARG A 71 17.52 22.05 14.17
N LYS A 72 17.87 23.25 13.69
CA LYS A 72 18.53 24.29 14.49
C LYS A 72 17.61 24.94 15.52
N GLY A 73 16.30 24.66 15.50
CA GLY A 73 15.30 25.29 16.36
C GLY A 73 14.91 26.71 15.92
N ASN A 74 15.30 27.14 14.72
CA ASN A 74 14.93 28.45 14.18
C ASN A 74 13.45 28.51 13.77
N VAL A 75 12.83 27.34 13.56
CA VAL A 75 11.41 27.17 13.25
C VAL A 75 10.74 26.41 14.41
N PRO A 76 9.97 27.10 15.27
CA PRO A 76 9.33 26.44 16.41
C PRO A 76 8.19 25.52 15.94
N CYS A 77 8.34 24.22 16.22
CA CYS A 77 7.34 23.19 15.95
C CYS A 77 7.61 21.97 16.84
N SER A 78 6.63 21.06 16.95
CA SER A 78 6.81 19.74 17.55
C SER A 78 6.85 18.64 16.50
N THR A 79 6.38 18.93 15.29
CA THR A 79 6.34 17.98 14.18
C THR A 79 6.74 18.66 12.88
N LEU A 80 7.69 18.07 12.15
CA LEU A 80 8.00 18.46 10.77
C LEU A 80 7.23 17.53 9.80
N VAL A 81 6.52 18.13 8.85
CA VAL A 81 5.76 17.40 7.81
C VAL A 81 6.35 17.67 6.43
N ILE A 82 6.74 16.63 5.71
CA ILE A 82 7.12 16.70 4.29
C ILE A 82 5.91 16.27 3.45
N ASP A 83 5.38 17.18 2.66
CA ASP A 83 4.18 16.96 1.85
C ASP A 83 4.42 17.30 0.37
N THR A 84 4.85 16.35 -0.47
CA THR A 84 4.99 14.90 -0.33
C THR A 84 6.38 14.40 -0.75
N ALA A 85 6.70 13.14 -0.40
CA ALA A 85 7.97 12.51 -0.74
C ALA A 85 8.20 12.36 -2.24
N ASP A 86 7.17 12.06 -3.01
CA ASP A 86 7.24 11.91 -4.47
C ASP A 86 7.58 13.24 -5.15
N TRP A 87 7.09 14.37 -4.66
CA TRP A 87 7.50 15.70 -5.13
C TRP A 87 8.89 16.09 -4.63
N ALA A 88 9.26 15.71 -3.40
CA ALA A 88 10.62 15.88 -2.91
C ALA A 88 11.63 15.06 -3.76
N GLU A 89 11.30 13.83 -4.14
CA GLU A 89 12.11 13.01 -5.04
C GLU A 89 12.29 13.68 -6.40
N ARG A 90 11.26 14.34 -6.93
CA ARG A 90 11.36 15.10 -8.18
C ARG A 90 12.41 16.22 -8.08
N LEU A 91 12.44 16.96 -6.96
CA LEU A 91 13.48 17.98 -6.73
C LEU A 91 14.86 17.34 -6.62
N CYS A 92 14.97 16.17 -5.98
CA CYS A 92 16.20 15.39 -5.91
C CYS A 92 16.72 14.98 -7.30
N ILE A 93 15.84 14.42 -8.14
CA ILE A 93 16.14 14.04 -9.52
C ILE A 93 16.67 15.23 -10.31
N GLN A 94 15.98 16.38 -10.22
CA GLN A 94 16.41 17.60 -10.90
C GLN A 94 17.81 18.05 -10.46
N ALA A 95 18.10 17.98 -9.16
CA ALA A 95 19.42 18.36 -8.63
C ALA A 95 20.52 17.38 -9.08
N VAL A 96 20.25 16.07 -9.11
CA VAL A 96 21.19 15.06 -9.59
C VAL A 96 21.48 15.25 -11.08
N CYS A 97 20.46 15.46 -11.90
CA CYS A 97 20.62 15.71 -13.34
C CYS A 97 21.39 17.02 -13.61
N ALA A 98 21.05 18.10 -12.92
CA ALA A 98 21.72 19.39 -13.07
C ALA A 98 23.21 19.31 -12.71
N ARG A 99 23.56 18.60 -11.65
CA ARG A 99 24.96 18.39 -11.20
C ARG A 99 25.76 17.63 -12.25
N ALA A 100 25.18 16.66 -12.90
CA ALA A 100 25.80 15.88 -13.96
C ALA A 100 25.70 16.53 -15.34
N LYS A 101 24.99 17.66 -15.48
CA LYS A 101 24.72 18.36 -16.75
C LYS A 101 24.04 17.45 -17.79
N VAL A 102 23.09 16.63 -17.36
CA VAL A 102 22.23 15.79 -18.20
C VAL A 102 20.80 16.32 -18.22
N ASN A 103 20.03 16.02 -19.28
CA ASN A 103 18.65 16.50 -19.42
C ASN A 103 17.65 15.69 -18.62
N GLY A 104 17.92 14.40 -18.40
CA GLY A 104 17.03 13.50 -17.68
C GLY A 104 17.78 12.38 -16.98
N ILE A 105 17.04 11.68 -16.11
CA ILE A 105 17.60 10.60 -15.28
C ILE A 105 18.09 9.41 -16.14
N GLU A 106 17.46 9.18 -17.30
CA GLU A 106 17.79 8.09 -18.21
C GLU A 106 19.12 8.34 -18.96
N ASP A 107 19.56 9.60 -19.07
CA ASP A 107 20.82 9.97 -19.74
C ASP A 107 22.06 9.41 -19.02
N PHE A 108 21.93 8.99 -17.75
CA PHE A 108 23.00 8.29 -17.04
C PHE A 108 23.28 6.87 -17.57
N GLY A 109 22.32 6.28 -18.31
CA GLY A 109 22.40 4.92 -18.82
C GLY A 109 22.34 3.84 -17.74
N TYR A 110 21.84 2.65 -18.13
CA TYR A 110 21.80 1.44 -17.29
C TYR A 110 21.21 1.63 -15.87
N GLY A 111 20.28 2.58 -15.70
CA GLY A 111 19.64 2.83 -14.39
C GLY A 111 20.53 3.48 -13.32
N LYS A 112 21.77 3.87 -13.63
CA LYS A 112 22.71 4.50 -12.68
C LYS A 112 22.17 5.77 -12.07
N GLY A 113 21.41 6.56 -12.84
CA GLY A 113 20.79 7.79 -12.35
C GLY A 113 19.93 7.57 -11.12
N TYR A 114 19.13 6.50 -11.09
CA TYR A 114 18.31 6.16 -9.93
C TYR A 114 19.15 5.76 -8.70
N THR A 115 20.34 5.18 -8.89
CA THR A 115 21.27 4.92 -7.78
C THR A 115 21.78 6.24 -7.19
N TYR A 116 22.13 7.21 -8.00
CA TYR A 116 22.54 8.54 -7.52
C TYR A 116 21.40 9.28 -6.81
N VAL A 117 20.17 9.14 -7.31
CA VAL A 117 18.98 9.68 -6.62
C VAL A 117 18.77 9.00 -5.28
N LYS A 118 18.93 7.66 -5.18
CA LYS A 118 18.86 6.93 -3.92
C LYS A 118 19.88 7.46 -2.89
N GLU A 119 21.12 7.64 -3.30
CA GLU A 119 22.20 8.18 -2.44
C GLU A 119 21.91 9.62 -2.00
N GLU A 120 21.45 10.46 -2.93
CA GLU A 120 21.11 11.85 -2.63
C GLU A 120 19.88 11.98 -1.76
N PHE A 121 18.83 11.16 -1.99
CA PHE A 121 17.63 11.13 -1.16
C PHE A 121 17.93 10.60 0.25
N GLY A 122 18.91 9.72 0.39
CA GLY A 122 19.44 9.27 1.68
C GLY A 122 19.86 10.44 2.57
N LYS A 123 20.46 11.50 2.00
CA LYS A 123 20.85 12.71 2.75
C LYS A 123 19.65 13.45 3.36
N LEU A 124 18.48 13.41 2.70
CA LEU A 124 17.26 13.94 3.30
C LEU A 124 16.86 13.13 4.53
N LEU A 125 16.90 11.79 4.43
CA LEU A 125 16.57 10.93 5.58
C LEU A 125 17.55 11.12 6.73
N ASP A 126 18.85 11.30 6.45
CA ASP A 126 19.86 11.62 7.46
C ASP A 126 19.56 12.98 8.13
N ALA A 127 19.20 13.99 7.35
CA ALA A 127 18.81 15.30 7.87
C ALA A 127 17.52 15.22 8.73
N LEU A 128 16.54 14.41 8.31
CA LEU A 128 15.32 14.14 9.09
C LEU A 128 15.63 13.37 10.39
N GLU A 129 16.62 12.48 10.38
CA GLU A 129 17.08 11.81 11.61
C GLU A 129 17.70 12.81 12.60
N GLU A 130 18.42 13.82 12.14
CA GLU A 130 18.91 14.90 12.97
C GLU A 130 17.78 15.77 13.55
N VAL A 131 16.66 15.96 12.81
CA VAL A 131 15.44 16.63 13.31
C VAL A 131 14.80 15.84 14.46
N LEU A 132 14.74 14.50 14.34
CA LEU A 132 14.27 13.62 15.42
C LEU A 132 15.18 13.72 16.66
N GLN A 133 16.50 13.71 16.45
CA GLN A 133 17.46 13.89 17.56
C GLN A 133 17.33 15.26 18.25
N ALA A 134 16.87 16.29 17.52
CA ALA A 134 16.54 17.59 18.09
C ALA A 134 15.20 17.61 18.86
N GLY A 135 14.46 16.51 18.88
CA GLY A 135 13.24 16.34 19.67
C GLY A 135 11.91 16.54 18.90
N HIS A 136 11.96 16.64 17.58
CA HIS A 136 10.77 16.85 16.74
C HIS A 136 10.31 15.53 16.10
N ASN A 137 9.00 15.29 16.07
CA ASN A 137 8.44 14.20 15.26
C ASN A 137 8.59 14.53 13.77
N VAL A 138 8.70 13.49 12.93
CA VAL A 138 8.74 13.65 11.47
C VAL A 138 7.63 12.85 10.82
N VAL A 139 6.87 13.51 9.94
CA VAL A 139 5.83 12.91 9.12
C VAL A 139 6.18 13.12 7.65
N VAL A 140 6.27 12.04 6.91
CA VAL A 140 6.48 12.08 5.46
C VAL A 140 5.22 11.55 4.78
N LEU A 141 4.58 12.40 3.99
CA LEU A 141 3.42 12.03 3.18
C LEU A 141 3.87 11.56 1.80
N ALA A 142 3.17 10.58 1.23
CA ALA A 142 3.42 10.14 -0.14
C ALA A 142 2.12 9.78 -0.85
N HIS A 143 2.08 9.91 -2.17
CA HIS A 143 1.00 9.36 -2.96
C HIS A 143 1.15 7.85 -3.11
N ALA A 144 0.03 7.17 -3.37
CA ALA A 144 0.01 5.77 -3.72
C ALA A 144 -0.23 5.59 -5.22
N ALA A 145 0.35 4.53 -5.77
CA ALA A 145 0.09 4.06 -7.12
C ALA A 145 -0.13 2.55 -7.09
N ILE A 146 -0.93 2.05 -8.04
CA ILE A 146 -1.08 0.61 -8.26
C ILE A 146 0.06 0.17 -9.19
N THR A 147 0.79 -0.86 -8.78
CA THR A 147 1.90 -1.43 -9.54
C THR A 147 1.74 -2.95 -9.62
N LYS A 148 2.16 -3.54 -10.72
CA LYS A 148 2.24 -5.00 -10.83
C LYS A 148 3.38 -5.51 -9.97
N PHE A 149 3.10 -6.56 -9.21
CA PHE A 149 4.04 -7.19 -8.29
C PHE A 149 4.14 -8.68 -8.57
N GLU A 150 5.37 -9.20 -8.63
CA GLU A 150 5.67 -10.60 -8.80
C GLU A 150 6.37 -11.11 -7.53
N GLN A 151 5.92 -12.24 -7.03
CA GLN A 151 6.58 -12.94 -5.92
C GLN A 151 7.22 -14.21 -6.45
N PRO A 152 8.45 -14.55 -6.00
CA PRO A 152 9.15 -15.76 -6.48
C PRO A 152 8.45 -17.09 -6.15
N ASP A 153 7.60 -17.07 -5.12
CA ASP A 153 6.86 -18.21 -4.57
C ASP A 153 5.38 -18.25 -4.98
N ALA A 154 4.92 -17.27 -5.78
CA ALA A 154 3.55 -17.22 -6.28
C ALA A 154 3.49 -17.38 -7.80
N VAL A 155 2.42 -18.03 -8.27
CA VAL A 155 2.17 -18.16 -9.71
C VAL A 155 1.46 -16.90 -10.20
N GLY A 156 2.13 -16.15 -11.09
CA GLY A 156 1.60 -14.95 -11.74
C GLY A 156 1.90 -13.65 -10.98
N ASN A 157 1.51 -12.55 -11.61
CA ASN A 157 1.62 -11.22 -11.04
C ASN A 157 0.24 -10.74 -10.54
N TYR A 158 0.25 -9.81 -9.60
CA TYR A 158 -0.96 -9.17 -9.09
C TYR A 158 -0.74 -7.67 -8.86
N ASP A 159 -1.83 -6.93 -8.79
CA ASP A 159 -1.81 -5.50 -8.55
C ASP A 159 -1.61 -5.20 -7.07
N ARG A 160 -0.69 -4.28 -6.77
CA ARG A 160 -0.35 -3.89 -5.41
C ARG A 160 -0.26 -2.37 -5.28
N TRP A 161 -0.75 -1.85 -4.17
CA TRP A 161 -0.54 -0.46 -3.78
C TRP A 161 0.89 -0.26 -3.30
N SER A 162 1.58 0.72 -3.87
CA SER A 162 2.94 1.10 -3.51
C SER A 162 3.03 2.63 -3.38
N MET A 163 4.02 3.13 -2.66
CA MET A 163 4.32 4.57 -2.69
C MET A 163 4.70 5.00 -4.10
N LYS A 164 4.21 6.16 -4.54
CA LYS A 164 4.46 6.76 -5.87
C LYS A 164 5.86 7.39 -5.96
N THR A 165 6.83 6.79 -5.30
CA THR A 165 8.26 7.10 -5.42
C THR A 165 8.94 6.04 -6.27
N SER A 166 10.18 6.28 -6.71
CA SER A 166 10.94 5.29 -7.47
C SER A 166 11.14 3.99 -6.67
N LYS A 167 11.42 2.91 -7.41
CA LYS A 167 11.74 1.60 -6.82
C LYS A 167 12.96 1.63 -5.89
N GLN A 168 13.81 2.64 -6.02
CA GLN A 168 15.01 2.85 -5.23
C GLN A 168 14.74 3.65 -3.95
N VAL A 169 13.82 4.62 -3.97
CA VAL A 169 13.50 5.49 -2.83
C VAL A 169 12.44 4.87 -1.91
N ALA A 170 11.43 4.19 -2.47
CA ALA A 170 10.37 3.57 -1.66
C ALA A 170 10.91 2.64 -0.55
N PRO A 171 11.91 1.75 -0.78
CA PRO A 171 12.51 0.94 0.27
C PRO A 171 13.17 1.76 1.38
N LEU A 172 13.85 2.87 1.04
CA LEU A 172 14.49 3.72 2.05
C LEU A 172 13.47 4.25 3.05
N LEU A 173 12.33 4.77 2.57
CA LEU A 173 11.26 5.29 3.43
C LEU A 173 10.65 4.19 4.31
N ARG A 174 10.42 2.98 3.76
CA ARG A 174 9.89 1.83 4.50
C ARG A 174 10.83 1.36 5.62
N GLU A 175 12.11 1.30 5.32
CA GLU A 175 13.13 0.86 6.28
C GLU A 175 13.33 1.90 7.38
N TRP A 176 13.38 3.16 7.00
CA TRP A 176 13.67 4.28 7.89
C TRP A 176 12.56 4.53 8.93
N CYS A 177 11.27 4.45 8.56
CA CYS A 177 10.18 4.82 9.45
C CYS A 177 9.91 3.80 10.57
N ASP A 178 9.30 4.27 11.68
CA ASP A 178 8.79 3.44 12.76
C ASP A 178 7.35 3.03 12.50
N LEU A 179 6.58 3.92 11.87
CA LEU A 179 5.18 3.73 11.52
C LEU A 179 4.98 4.02 10.03
N LEU A 180 4.64 2.97 9.27
CA LEU A 180 4.22 3.08 7.86
C LEU A 180 2.73 2.81 7.79
N LEU A 181 1.96 3.82 7.43
CA LEU A 181 0.51 3.76 7.34
C LEU A 181 0.07 3.80 5.87
N PHE A 182 -0.77 2.85 5.49
CA PHE A 182 -1.45 2.89 4.20
C PHE A 182 -2.89 3.38 4.40
N ALA A 183 -3.19 4.56 3.88
CA ALA A 183 -4.54 5.12 3.88
C ALA A 183 -5.30 4.70 2.62
N ASN A 184 -6.51 4.16 2.78
CA ASN A 184 -7.36 3.83 1.63
C ASN A 184 -8.85 3.92 2.00
N TYR A 185 -9.69 3.85 0.98
CA TYR A 185 -11.13 3.69 1.13
C TYR A 185 -11.46 2.21 1.28
N LYS A 186 -12.22 1.85 2.32
CA LYS A 186 -12.74 0.50 2.48
C LYS A 186 -13.89 0.30 1.49
N THR A 187 -13.62 -0.42 0.42
CA THR A 187 -14.59 -0.72 -0.62
C THR A 187 -15.04 -2.16 -0.46
N VAL A 188 -16.34 -2.37 -0.36
CA VAL A 188 -16.97 -3.69 -0.40
C VAL A 188 -17.54 -3.88 -1.81
N VAL A 189 -17.04 -4.90 -2.50
CA VAL A 189 -17.55 -5.26 -3.83
C VAL A 189 -18.52 -6.43 -3.66
N GLU A 190 -19.79 -6.18 -3.92
CA GLU A 190 -20.83 -7.20 -3.86
C GLU A 190 -21.38 -7.45 -5.27
N LYS A 191 -21.71 -8.71 -5.57
CA LYS A 191 -22.48 -9.01 -6.79
C LYS A 191 -23.89 -8.46 -6.63
N ALA A 192 -24.35 -7.66 -7.58
CA ALA A 192 -25.68 -7.00 -7.56
C ALA A 192 -26.86 -7.96 -7.79
N GLY A 193 -26.68 -9.29 -7.63
CA GLY A 193 -27.71 -10.31 -7.80
C GLY A 193 -27.14 -11.73 -7.83
N SER A 194 -28.02 -12.71 -7.82
CA SER A 194 -27.68 -14.15 -7.82
C SER A 194 -27.36 -14.69 -9.22
N SER A 195 -27.43 -13.89 -10.28
CA SER A 195 -27.12 -14.31 -11.64
C SER A 195 -25.59 -14.40 -11.84
N PRO A 196 -25.06 -15.40 -12.59
CA PRO A 196 -23.65 -15.49 -12.94
C PRO A 196 -23.11 -14.22 -13.61
N ASN A 197 -23.95 -13.51 -14.37
CA ASN A 197 -23.62 -12.28 -15.09
C ASN A 197 -24.01 -11.01 -14.32
N ALA A 198 -24.28 -11.09 -13.01
CA ALA A 198 -24.61 -9.93 -12.21
C ALA A 198 -23.40 -8.99 -12.14
N LYS A 199 -23.64 -7.70 -12.45
CA LYS A 199 -22.59 -6.66 -12.36
C LYS A 199 -22.15 -6.49 -10.93
N ASN A 200 -20.85 -6.32 -10.72
CA ASN A 200 -20.30 -5.97 -9.43
C ASN A 200 -20.77 -4.56 -9.03
N LYS A 201 -21.29 -4.41 -7.83
CA LYS A 201 -21.61 -3.12 -7.22
C LYS A 201 -20.60 -2.85 -6.12
N ALA A 202 -19.84 -1.77 -6.27
CA ALA A 202 -18.96 -1.29 -5.22
C ALA A 202 -19.77 -0.43 -4.26
N SER A 203 -19.72 -0.76 -2.98
CA SER A 203 -20.26 0.05 -1.88
C SER A 203 -19.15 0.31 -0.87
N GLY A 204 -19.23 1.40 -0.11
CA GLY A 204 -18.22 1.76 0.88
C GLY A 204 -17.85 3.24 0.77
N GLY A 205 -16.62 3.59 1.14
CA GLY A 205 -16.12 4.97 1.14
C GLY A 205 -15.64 5.41 2.51
N LYS A 206 -15.74 4.55 3.53
CA LYS A 206 -15.12 4.80 4.84
C LYS A 206 -13.60 4.79 4.66
N ARG A 207 -12.93 5.86 5.09
CA ARG A 207 -11.47 5.95 5.08
C ARG A 207 -10.90 5.19 6.27
N VAL A 208 -9.86 4.41 6.01
CA VAL A 208 -9.16 3.61 7.01
C VAL A 208 -7.65 3.74 6.85
N LEU A 209 -6.92 3.44 7.92
CA LEU A 209 -5.47 3.25 7.94
C LEU A 209 -5.18 1.76 8.14
N TYR A 210 -4.43 1.19 7.23
CA TYR A 210 -3.84 -0.12 7.40
C TYR A 210 -2.46 0.05 8.01
N THR A 211 -2.21 -0.67 9.09
CA THR A 211 -1.01 -0.56 9.93
C THR A 211 -0.09 -1.78 9.78
N THR A 212 -0.61 -2.87 9.22
CA THR A 212 0.08 -4.15 9.06
C THR A 212 0.25 -4.50 7.59
N HIS A 213 1.38 -5.09 7.25
CA HIS A 213 1.70 -5.55 5.89
C HIS A 213 0.63 -6.52 5.37
N HIS A 214 0.32 -6.39 4.08
CA HIS A 214 -0.59 -7.27 3.34
C HIS A 214 -0.03 -7.51 1.93
N ALA A 215 -0.46 -8.58 1.26
CA ALA A 215 -0.03 -8.84 -0.11
C ALA A 215 -0.27 -7.62 -1.04
N CYS A 216 -1.39 -6.91 -0.86
CA CYS A 216 -1.78 -5.78 -1.70
C CYS A 216 -1.20 -4.42 -1.27
N TRP A 217 -0.50 -4.30 -0.14
CA TRP A 217 0.14 -3.05 0.32
C TRP A 217 1.23 -3.30 1.34
N ASP A 218 2.12 -2.31 1.50
CA ASP A 218 3.09 -2.26 2.59
C ASP A 218 2.54 -1.45 3.76
N ALA A 219 2.76 -1.94 4.97
CA ALA A 219 2.58 -1.19 6.20
C ALA A 219 3.54 -1.72 7.28
N LYS A 220 3.84 -0.90 8.28
CA LYS A 220 4.76 -1.23 9.36
C LYS A 220 4.30 -0.55 10.64
N ASN A 221 4.30 -1.29 11.73
CA ASN A 221 3.80 -0.85 13.02
C ASN A 221 4.72 -1.37 14.13
N ARG A 222 5.32 -0.45 14.90
CA ARG A 222 6.15 -0.76 16.08
C ARG A 222 5.44 -0.41 17.39
N PHE A 223 4.12 -0.12 17.33
CA PHE A 223 3.35 0.40 18.45
C PHE A 223 2.13 -0.46 18.78
N ASP A 224 2.12 -1.71 18.31
CA ASP A 224 1.05 -2.69 18.54
C ASP A 224 -0.37 -2.20 18.19
N LEU A 225 -0.47 -1.34 17.14
CA LEU A 225 -1.75 -0.93 16.61
C LEU A 225 -2.50 -2.12 16.00
N PRO A 226 -3.85 -2.15 16.06
CA PRO A 226 -4.66 -3.10 15.29
C PRO A 226 -4.37 -3.00 13.79
N GLU A 227 -4.57 -4.09 13.04
CA GLU A 227 -4.28 -4.17 11.60
C GLU A 227 -4.96 -3.06 10.77
N GLU A 228 -6.15 -2.65 11.16
CA GLU A 228 -6.93 -1.57 10.56
C GLU A 228 -7.46 -0.64 11.67
N VAL A 229 -7.28 0.66 11.49
CA VAL A 229 -7.85 1.68 12.38
C VAL A 229 -8.57 2.76 11.55
N PRO A 230 -9.51 3.52 12.15
CA PRO A 230 -10.13 4.65 11.47
C PRO A 230 -9.09 5.65 10.97
N PHE A 231 -9.37 6.29 9.83
CA PHE A 231 -8.55 7.39 9.30
C PHE A 231 -8.78 8.66 10.13
N ASP A 232 -8.31 8.63 11.37
CA ASP A 232 -8.39 9.69 12.36
C ASP A 232 -7.06 9.71 13.14
N TYR A 233 -6.54 10.92 13.38
CA TYR A 233 -5.32 11.10 14.16
C TYR A 233 -5.44 10.50 15.58
N ALA A 234 -6.61 10.58 16.21
CA ALA A 234 -6.84 9.99 17.53
C ALA A 234 -6.52 8.49 17.58
N SER A 235 -6.62 7.77 16.46
CA SER A 235 -6.28 6.36 16.36
C SER A 235 -4.80 6.05 16.59
N ILE A 236 -3.92 7.02 16.36
CA ILE A 236 -2.46 6.87 16.45
C ILE A 236 -1.81 7.85 17.44
N ALA A 237 -2.57 8.76 18.04
CA ALA A 237 -2.04 9.82 18.89
C ALA A 237 -1.17 9.29 20.04
N HIS A 238 -1.53 8.13 20.60
CA HIS A 238 -0.80 7.48 21.69
C HIS A 238 0.58 6.92 21.28
N CYS A 239 0.84 6.80 19.97
CA CYS A 239 2.16 6.38 19.47
C CYS A 239 3.21 7.51 19.57
N LEU A 240 2.77 8.77 19.76
CA LEU A 240 3.67 9.92 19.82
C LEU A 240 4.01 10.30 21.25
N PRO A 241 5.18 10.92 21.49
CA PRO A 241 5.56 11.42 22.81
C PRO A 241 4.47 12.36 23.39
N GLY A 242 4.03 12.07 24.62
CA GLY A 242 2.97 12.83 25.30
C GLY A 242 1.55 12.54 24.81
N GLY A 243 1.37 11.65 23.87
CA GLY A 243 0.05 11.20 23.41
C GLY A 243 -0.65 10.35 24.48
N SER A 244 -1.93 10.65 24.75
CA SER A 244 -2.77 9.79 25.59
C SER A 244 -3.38 8.70 24.71
N ALA A 245 -3.31 7.44 25.16
CA ALA A 245 -4.06 6.37 24.51
C ALA A 245 -5.55 6.74 24.48
N PRO A 246 -6.29 6.56 23.38
CA PRO A 246 -7.73 6.65 23.40
C PRO A 246 -8.23 5.73 24.52
N ALA A 247 -9.11 6.24 25.39
CA ALA A 247 -9.72 5.42 26.43
C ALA A 247 -10.29 4.17 25.76
N ALA A 248 -9.70 3.02 26.07
CA ALA A 248 -10.15 1.75 25.54
C ALA A 248 -11.62 1.62 25.92
N THR A 249 -12.52 1.78 24.97
CA THR A 249 -13.88 1.31 25.11
C THR A 249 -13.78 -0.20 25.15
N GLN A 250 -13.52 -0.74 26.33
CA GLN A 250 -13.66 -2.15 26.61
C GLN A 250 -15.12 -2.47 26.37
N THR A 251 -15.43 -2.91 25.16
CA THR A 251 -16.65 -3.66 24.94
C THR A 251 -16.50 -4.90 25.81
N PRO A 252 -17.37 -5.13 26.81
CA PRO A 252 -17.28 -6.34 27.60
C PRO A 252 -17.41 -7.51 26.63
N VAL A 253 -16.37 -8.31 26.50
CA VAL A 253 -16.47 -9.63 25.90
C VAL A 253 -17.36 -10.41 26.85
N GLN A 254 -18.67 -10.48 26.53
CA GLN A 254 -19.54 -11.43 27.14
C GLN A 254 -19.02 -12.82 26.78
N HIS A 255 -18.34 -13.45 27.73
CA HIS A 255 -18.12 -14.87 27.69
C HIS A 255 -19.50 -15.51 27.61
N ALA A 256 -19.84 -16.10 26.47
CA ALA A 256 -20.97 -16.98 26.37
C ALA A 256 -20.82 -18.10 27.43
N PRO A 257 -21.87 -18.39 28.24
CA PRO A 257 -21.78 -19.47 29.19
C PRO A 257 -21.52 -20.78 28.44
N ALA A 258 -20.66 -21.60 29.02
CA ALA A 258 -20.37 -22.94 28.51
C ALA A 258 -21.67 -23.73 28.32
N PRO A 259 -21.81 -24.51 27.23
CA PRO A 259 -22.99 -25.30 27.00
C PRO A 259 -23.12 -26.36 28.11
N ALA A 260 -24.30 -26.41 28.75
CA ALA A 260 -24.65 -27.42 29.72
C ALA A 260 -24.62 -28.83 29.09
N PRO A 261 -24.29 -29.89 29.88
CA PRO A 261 -24.19 -31.23 29.34
C PRO A 261 -25.56 -31.74 28.88
N GLN A 262 -25.61 -32.22 27.63
CA GLN A 262 -26.79 -32.81 27.01
C GLN A 262 -27.15 -34.16 27.69
N PRO A 263 -28.43 -34.45 27.97
CA PRO A 263 -28.84 -35.74 28.45
C PRO A 263 -28.76 -36.79 27.33
N LYS A 264 -28.32 -37.98 27.70
CA LYS A 264 -28.23 -39.16 26.84
C LYS A 264 -29.61 -39.58 26.36
N HIS A 265 -29.83 -39.62 25.07
CA HIS A 265 -31.01 -40.23 24.48
C HIS A 265 -30.87 -41.75 24.43
N GLN A 266 -31.90 -42.43 24.95
CA GLN A 266 -32.24 -43.82 24.65
C GLN A 266 -33.18 -43.86 23.41
N PRO A 267 -33.17 -44.97 22.67
CA PRO A 267 -33.85 -45.06 21.38
C PRO A 267 -35.29 -45.50 21.55
N ASP A 268 -36.21 -44.88 20.84
CA ASP A 268 -37.48 -45.50 20.47
C ASP A 268 -37.85 -45.20 19.03
N ALA A 269 -38.33 -46.26 18.38
CA ALA A 269 -38.67 -46.36 17.00
C ALA A 269 -39.93 -45.55 16.65
N ASP A 270 -39.91 -44.89 15.48
CA ASP A 270 -41.09 -44.92 14.62
C ASP A 270 -40.71 -44.56 13.17
N ILE A 271 -41.20 -45.40 12.28
CA ILE A 271 -40.94 -45.42 10.84
C ILE A 271 -41.88 -44.42 10.18
N LEU A 272 -41.32 -43.46 9.39
CA LEU A 272 -42.08 -42.70 8.39
C LEU A 272 -41.30 -42.59 7.10
N PRO A 273 -41.97 -42.53 5.94
CA PRO A 273 -41.42 -43.00 4.67
C PRO A 273 -40.46 -42.00 3.98
N THR A 274 -39.50 -42.58 3.31
CA THR A 274 -38.50 -41.94 2.43
C THR A 274 -39.17 -41.06 1.35
N PRO A 275 -38.78 -39.80 1.19
CA PRO A 275 -39.13 -39.04 0.00
C PRO A 275 -38.29 -39.54 -1.20
N GLN A 276 -38.98 -39.80 -2.29
CA GLN A 276 -38.43 -40.19 -3.58
C GLN A 276 -37.43 -39.15 -4.08
N ALA A 277 -36.30 -39.65 -4.61
CA ALA A 277 -35.27 -38.88 -5.27
C ALA A 277 -35.86 -38.11 -6.46
N GLN A 278 -35.71 -36.79 -6.46
CA GLN A 278 -35.88 -35.95 -7.67
C GLN A 278 -34.70 -36.19 -8.60
N PRO A 279 -34.91 -36.24 -9.92
CA PRO A 279 -33.84 -36.40 -10.88
C PRO A 279 -32.89 -35.18 -10.85
N GLU A 280 -31.61 -35.44 -10.81
CA GLU A 280 -30.56 -34.41 -10.97
C GLU A 280 -30.75 -33.67 -12.29
N PRO A 281 -30.57 -32.33 -12.32
CA PRO A 281 -30.51 -31.61 -13.57
C PRO A 281 -29.31 -32.07 -14.41
N PRO A 282 -29.39 -32.01 -15.74
CA PRO A 282 -28.32 -32.46 -16.62
C PRO A 282 -27.03 -31.65 -16.32
N ARG A 283 -25.92 -32.36 -16.16
CA ARG A 283 -24.59 -31.75 -16.04
C ARG A 283 -24.29 -31.02 -17.33
N GLU A 284 -24.03 -29.71 -17.26
CA GLU A 284 -23.44 -28.95 -18.36
C GLU A 284 -22.10 -29.61 -18.71
N GLU A 285 -21.94 -30.00 -19.97
CA GLU A 285 -20.68 -30.50 -20.50
C GLU A 285 -19.62 -29.41 -20.44
N VAL A 286 -18.57 -29.61 -19.66
CA VAL A 286 -17.39 -28.74 -19.65
C VAL A 286 -16.77 -28.78 -21.06
N PRO A 287 -16.48 -27.65 -21.70
CA PRO A 287 -15.87 -27.62 -23.03
C PRO A 287 -14.58 -28.44 -23.04
N LYS A 288 -14.49 -29.38 -23.94
CA LYS A 288 -13.36 -30.29 -24.04
C LYS A 288 -12.14 -29.53 -24.56
N ALA A 289 -11.04 -29.52 -23.79
CA ALA A 289 -9.79 -28.89 -24.20
C ALA A 289 -9.29 -29.47 -25.54
N LEU A 290 -8.74 -28.60 -26.39
CA LEU A 290 -8.24 -28.99 -27.72
C LEU A 290 -6.93 -29.78 -27.60
N LEU A 291 -6.83 -30.88 -28.33
CA LEU A 291 -5.60 -31.66 -28.42
C LEU A 291 -4.64 -31.09 -29.47
N THR A 292 -3.36 -31.40 -29.38
CA THR A 292 -2.33 -30.93 -30.33
C THR A 292 -2.71 -31.08 -31.81
N PRO A 293 -3.29 -32.21 -32.28
CA PRO A 293 -3.71 -32.36 -33.68
C PRO A 293 -4.83 -31.38 -34.08
N ASP A 294 -5.77 -31.11 -33.18
CA ASP A 294 -6.90 -30.19 -33.41
C ASP A 294 -6.42 -28.75 -33.56
N LEU A 295 -5.45 -28.36 -32.74
CA LEU A 295 -4.83 -27.03 -32.78
C LEU A 295 -4.06 -26.78 -34.08
N VAL A 296 -3.33 -27.80 -34.56
CA VAL A 296 -2.61 -27.74 -35.86
C VAL A 296 -3.60 -27.65 -37.04
N ALA A 297 -4.71 -28.41 -36.98
CA ALA A 297 -5.77 -28.34 -37.99
C ALA A 297 -6.46 -26.95 -38.04
N LEU A 298 -6.49 -26.22 -36.92
CA LEU A 298 -6.99 -24.87 -36.83
C LEU A 298 -5.94 -23.78 -37.20
N GLY A 299 -4.76 -24.18 -37.68
CA GLY A 299 -3.73 -23.28 -38.19
C GLY A 299 -2.72 -22.79 -37.15
N VAL A 300 -2.71 -23.38 -35.96
CA VAL A 300 -1.67 -23.09 -34.96
C VAL A 300 -0.34 -23.70 -35.39
N PRO A 301 0.77 -22.98 -35.38
CA PRO A 301 2.08 -23.50 -35.72
C PRO A 301 2.44 -24.77 -34.91
N GLU A 302 2.97 -25.80 -35.55
CA GLU A 302 3.31 -27.11 -34.94
C GLU A 302 4.18 -26.98 -33.67
N LYS A 303 5.03 -25.94 -33.59
CA LYS A 303 5.89 -25.69 -32.42
C LYS A 303 5.13 -25.14 -31.19
N LEU A 304 3.98 -24.49 -31.40
CA LEU A 304 3.17 -23.92 -30.36
C LEU A 304 2.00 -24.80 -29.91
N ALA A 305 1.50 -25.65 -30.82
CA ALA A 305 0.36 -26.51 -30.53
C ALA A 305 0.54 -27.43 -29.30
N PRO A 306 1.71 -28.03 -29.03
CA PRO A 306 1.91 -28.84 -27.81
C PRO A 306 1.86 -28.01 -26.53
N LEU A 307 2.37 -26.79 -26.55
CA LEU A 307 2.33 -25.88 -25.40
C LEU A 307 0.90 -25.40 -25.07
N MET A 308 0.11 -25.11 -26.09
CA MET A 308 -1.29 -24.74 -25.94
C MET A 308 -2.16 -25.92 -25.48
N SER A 309 -1.93 -27.11 -26.00
CA SER A 309 -2.61 -28.32 -25.54
C SER A 309 -2.29 -28.65 -24.08
N ALA A 310 -1.03 -28.49 -23.67
CA ALA A 310 -0.62 -28.69 -22.28
C ALA A 310 -1.27 -27.70 -21.29
N ASN A 311 -1.70 -26.53 -21.76
CA ASN A 311 -2.40 -25.52 -20.97
C ASN A 311 -3.94 -25.61 -21.08
N ASN A 312 -4.49 -26.71 -21.64
CA ASN A 312 -5.93 -26.96 -21.77
C ASN A 312 -6.72 -25.85 -22.47
N VAL A 313 -6.16 -25.25 -23.54
CA VAL A 313 -6.79 -24.16 -24.29
C VAL A 313 -8.10 -24.61 -24.93
N THR A 314 -9.17 -23.85 -24.74
CA THR A 314 -10.49 -24.10 -25.31
C THR A 314 -10.67 -23.44 -26.69
N PRO A 315 -11.66 -23.86 -27.50
CA PRO A 315 -11.95 -23.23 -28.80
C PRO A 315 -12.30 -21.74 -28.69
N GLU A 316 -12.92 -21.31 -27.59
CA GLU A 316 -13.31 -19.92 -27.37
C GLU A 316 -12.09 -19.03 -27.05
N GLU A 317 -11.17 -19.53 -26.25
CA GLU A 317 -9.90 -18.85 -25.95
C GLU A 317 -9.02 -18.73 -27.20
N LEU A 318 -9.02 -19.76 -28.06
CA LEU A 318 -8.30 -19.71 -29.32
C LEU A 318 -8.84 -18.64 -30.27
N GLN A 319 -10.17 -18.46 -30.37
CA GLN A 319 -10.79 -17.42 -31.19
C GLN A 319 -10.42 -16.02 -30.69
N HIS A 320 -10.31 -15.81 -29.39
CA HIS A 320 -9.91 -14.53 -28.80
C HIS A 320 -8.47 -14.17 -29.18
N VAL A 321 -7.54 -15.13 -29.02
CA VAL A 321 -6.10 -14.94 -29.33
C VAL A 321 -5.88 -14.72 -30.83
N VAL A 322 -6.59 -15.44 -31.70
CA VAL A 322 -6.48 -15.28 -33.17
C VAL A 322 -7.08 -13.96 -33.61
N GLY A 323 -8.16 -13.48 -32.98
CA GLY A 323 -8.76 -12.17 -33.23
C GLY A 323 -7.81 -11.02 -32.92
N GLU A 324 -7.17 -11.02 -31.76
CA GLU A 324 -6.20 -10.00 -31.39
C GLU A 324 -4.95 -9.96 -32.28
N VAL A 325 -4.45 -11.11 -32.73
CA VAL A 325 -3.28 -11.20 -33.64
C VAL A 325 -3.62 -10.72 -35.06
N LEU A 326 -4.86 -10.89 -35.52
CA LEU A 326 -5.32 -10.39 -36.82
C LEU A 326 -5.50 -8.85 -36.80
N ASP A 327 -6.02 -8.29 -35.70
CA ASP A 327 -6.14 -6.84 -35.54
C ASP A 327 -4.76 -6.15 -35.48
N TYR A 328 -3.76 -6.81 -34.91
CA TYR A 328 -2.39 -6.27 -34.85
C TYR A 328 -1.71 -6.25 -36.22
N ARG A 329 -2.07 -7.16 -37.16
CA ARG A 329 -1.54 -7.19 -38.53
C ARG A 329 -2.23 -6.19 -39.48
N LEU A 330 -3.39 -5.67 -39.11
CA LEU A 330 -4.09 -4.63 -39.89
C LEU A 330 -3.67 -3.21 -39.49
N CYS A 331 -2.93 -3.03 -38.40
CA CYS A 331 -2.40 -1.76 -37.90
C CYS A 331 -0.92 -1.52 -38.23
N MET A 332 -0.23 -2.44 -38.92
CA MET A 332 1.11 -2.25 -39.51
C MET A 332 1.04 -2.17 -41.04
#